data_be2fc58d1deadc7792d53ac2ed085028
#
_entry.id   be2fc58d1deadc7792d53ac2ed085028
#
_cell.length_a   1.000
_cell.length_b   1.000
_cell.length_c   1.000
_cell.angle_alpha   90.00
_cell.angle_beta   90.00
_cell.angle_gamma   90.00
#
_symmetry.space_group_name_H-M   'P 1'
#
loop_
_entity.id
_entity.type
_entity.pdbx_description
1 polymer ?
#
loop_
_entity_poly.entity_id
_entity_poly.type
_entity_poly.pdbx_seq_one_letter_code
_entity_poly.pdbx_strand_id
1 'polypeptide(L)'
;MMSELRDQMIERHIRAGYIKSDSMAEAIRLIPREEFMHSIYVDHAYVDQPFPLPGDGKQTISAPYMYPIFYEPLTLVEGNRVLEVGAGSGYGAAIARELVGSSGLVVSIEINQTTFDFARENLGRTGYDDVVLVHGDGSLGYPAEALYDAICITAACPAIPLPLIEQLNAPGKIMAPVGGPHSVSG
;
A
#
# COMPACT_ATOMS: atom_id res chain seq x y z
N MET A 1 -4.40 -21.59 -10.58
CA MET A 1 -3.02 -21.30 -11.02
C MET A 1 -2.45 -20.06 -10.36
N MET A 2 -2.92 -18.84 -10.67
CA MET A 2 -2.46 -17.63 -9.95
C MET A 2 -2.83 -17.66 -8.46
N SER A 3 -4.00 -18.14 -8.12
CA SER A 3 -4.40 -18.33 -6.72
C SER A 3 -3.49 -19.28 -5.95
N GLU A 4 -3.01 -20.34 -6.58
CA GLU A 4 -2.07 -21.29 -5.95
C GLU A 4 -0.72 -20.63 -5.69
N LEU A 5 -0.21 -19.84 -6.64
CA LEU A 5 1.04 -19.09 -6.46
C LEU A 5 0.90 -18.06 -5.34
N ARG A 6 -0.26 -17.42 -5.25
CA ARG A 6 -0.58 -16.49 -4.17
C ARG A 6 -0.57 -17.17 -2.80
N ASP A 7 -1.25 -18.32 -2.69
CA ASP A 7 -1.28 -19.08 -1.45
C ASP A 7 0.12 -19.55 -1.02
N GLN A 8 0.91 -20.02 -1.97
CA GLN A 8 2.31 -20.40 -1.71
C GLN A 8 3.15 -19.22 -1.22
N MET A 9 2.97 -18.05 -1.81
CA MET A 9 3.63 -16.81 -1.35
C MET A 9 3.22 -16.45 0.07
N ILE A 10 1.94 -16.51 0.39
CA ILE A 10 1.43 -16.24 1.74
C ILE A 10 2.07 -17.18 2.75
N GLU A 11 2.13 -18.46 2.45
CA GLU A 11 2.78 -19.44 3.33
C GLU A 11 4.27 -19.15 3.54
N ARG A 12 5.00 -18.78 2.47
CA ARG A 12 6.41 -18.37 2.57
C ARG A 12 6.56 -17.18 3.49
N HIS A 13 5.70 -16.18 3.34
CA HIS A 13 5.77 -14.94 4.13
C HIS A 13 5.37 -15.16 5.59
N ILE A 14 4.46 -16.08 5.87
CA ILE A 14 4.15 -16.49 7.25
C ILE A 14 5.37 -17.15 7.88
N ARG A 15 5.99 -18.11 7.20
CA ARG A 15 7.18 -18.80 7.69
C ARG A 15 8.37 -17.87 7.90
N ALA A 16 8.53 -16.87 7.02
CA ALA A 16 9.58 -15.87 7.11
C ALA A 16 9.34 -14.81 8.19
N GLY A 17 8.12 -14.76 8.76
CA GLY A 17 7.75 -13.79 9.78
C GLY A 17 7.36 -12.41 9.23
N TYR A 18 7.16 -12.27 7.92
CA TYR A 18 6.65 -11.02 7.33
C TYR A 18 5.16 -10.86 7.60
N ILE A 19 4.38 -11.90 7.37
CA ILE A 19 2.95 -11.94 7.71
C ILE A 19 2.82 -12.51 9.12
N LYS A 20 2.24 -11.73 10.03
CA LYS A 20 2.13 -12.05 11.46
C LYS A 20 0.69 -12.21 11.93
N SER A 21 -0.28 -11.65 11.19
CA SER A 21 -1.69 -11.69 11.56
C SER A 21 -2.52 -12.46 10.53
N ASP A 22 -3.58 -13.10 11.01
CA ASP A 22 -4.55 -13.78 10.15
C ASP A 22 -5.24 -12.79 9.22
N SER A 23 -5.52 -11.58 9.70
CA SER A 23 -6.15 -10.52 8.91
C SER A 23 -5.28 -10.10 7.72
N MET A 24 -3.97 -10.00 7.89
CA MET A 24 -3.05 -9.70 6.79
C MET A 24 -3.01 -10.84 5.77
N ALA A 25 -2.91 -12.08 6.24
CA ALA A 25 -2.92 -13.25 5.35
C ALA A 25 -4.21 -13.29 4.51
N GLU A 26 -5.35 -13.05 5.14
CA GLU A 26 -6.65 -13.05 4.47
C GLU A 26 -6.77 -11.88 3.49
N ALA A 27 -6.34 -10.69 3.87
CA ALA A 27 -6.35 -9.52 2.98
C ALA A 27 -5.56 -9.81 1.69
N ILE A 28 -4.35 -10.33 1.82
CA ILE A 28 -3.51 -10.66 0.65
C ILE A 28 -4.14 -11.79 -0.17
N ARG A 29 -4.78 -12.77 0.47
CA ARG A 29 -5.46 -13.87 -0.24
C ARG A 29 -6.59 -13.38 -1.12
N LEU A 30 -7.33 -12.37 -0.69
CA LEU A 30 -8.47 -11.81 -1.41
C LEU A 30 -8.10 -10.95 -2.60
N ILE A 31 -6.86 -10.43 -2.65
CA ILE A 31 -6.46 -9.44 -3.65
C ILE A 31 -5.62 -10.10 -4.74
N PRO A 32 -6.09 -10.07 -6.00
CA PRO A 32 -5.31 -10.58 -7.13
C PRO A 32 -4.21 -9.58 -7.51
N ARG A 33 -3.01 -9.76 -6.97
CA ARG A 33 -1.86 -8.87 -7.24
C ARG A 33 -1.59 -8.73 -8.74
N GLU A 34 -1.79 -9.78 -9.51
CA GLU A 34 -1.62 -9.79 -10.96
C GLU A 34 -2.46 -8.71 -11.67
N GLU A 35 -3.57 -8.31 -11.07
CA GLU A 35 -4.43 -7.24 -11.62
C GLU A 35 -3.91 -5.83 -11.34
N PHE A 36 -2.86 -5.70 -10.53
CA PHE A 36 -2.23 -4.43 -10.17
C PHE A 36 -0.87 -4.22 -10.85
N MET A 37 -0.51 -5.09 -11.78
CA MET A 37 0.80 -5.08 -12.44
C MET A 37 0.72 -4.61 -13.88
N HIS A 38 1.84 -4.06 -14.36
CA HIS A 38 2.01 -3.87 -15.79
C HIS A 38 1.86 -5.22 -16.50
N SER A 39 1.10 -5.24 -17.60
CA SER A 39 0.72 -6.47 -18.30
C SER A 39 1.90 -7.38 -18.70
N ILE A 40 3.07 -6.79 -18.96
CA ILE A 40 4.26 -7.57 -19.36
C ILE A 40 4.89 -8.35 -18.19
N TYR A 41 4.53 -8.07 -16.93
CA TYR A 41 5.09 -8.73 -15.75
C TYR A 41 4.11 -9.62 -15.00
N VAL A 42 2.90 -9.78 -15.49
CA VAL A 42 1.80 -10.49 -14.80
C VAL A 42 2.20 -11.91 -14.40
N ASP A 43 2.94 -12.62 -15.26
CA ASP A 43 3.38 -13.99 -14.96
C ASP A 43 4.34 -14.07 -13.76
N HIS A 44 4.90 -12.96 -13.33
CA HIS A 44 5.82 -12.86 -12.20
C HIS A 44 5.19 -12.23 -10.95
N ALA A 45 3.85 -12.15 -10.90
CA ALA A 45 3.14 -11.41 -9.86
C ALA A 45 3.50 -11.82 -8.43
N TYR A 46 3.83 -13.09 -8.20
CA TYR A 46 4.10 -13.64 -6.88
C TYR A 46 5.59 -13.93 -6.62
N VAL A 47 6.47 -13.37 -7.45
CA VAL A 47 7.92 -13.36 -7.23
C VAL A 47 8.27 -12.20 -6.31
N ASP A 48 9.10 -12.45 -5.29
CA ASP A 48 9.46 -11.46 -4.26
C ASP A 48 10.47 -10.43 -4.75
N GLN A 49 10.06 -9.62 -5.73
CA GLN A 49 10.84 -8.48 -6.22
C GLN A 49 9.90 -7.38 -6.74
N PRO A 50 10.39 -6.13 -6.80
CA PRO A 50 9.62 -5.04 -7.41
C PRO A 50 9.58 -5.20 -8.94
N PHE A 51 8.54 -4.63 -9.56
CA PHE A 51 8.40 -4.57 -11.01
C PHE A 51 8.00 -3.16 -11.44
N PRO A 52 8.49 -2.69 -12.62
CA PRO A 52 8.12 -1.38 -13.12
C PRO A 52 6.62 -1.26 -13.40
N LEU A 53 6.07 -0.09 -13.10
CA LEU A 53 4.72 0.30 -13.51
C LEU A 53 4.76 0.96 -14.89
N PRO A 54 3.61 1.07 -15.59
CA PRO A 54 3.52 1.81 -16.85
C PRO A 54 3.98 3.27 -16.67
N GLY A 55 4.66 3.81 -17.68
CA GLY A 55 5.18 5.18 -17.67
C GLY A 55 6.67 5.21 -17.99
N ASP A 56 7.40 6.06 -17.27
CA ASP A 56 8.84 6.26 -17.46
C ASP A 56 9.73 5.18 -16.83
N GLY A 57 9.13 4.16 -16.20
CA GLY A 57 9.83 3.06 -15.55
C GLY A 57 10.43 3.36 -14.18
N LYS A 58 10.23 4.58 -13.67
CA LYS A 58 10.76 4.98 -12.35
C LYS A 58 9.86 4.55 -11.19
N GLN A 59 8.57 4.38 -11.46
CA GLN A 59 7.62 3.90 -10.46
C GLN A 59 7.54 2.39 -10.52
N THR A 60 7.43 1.76 -9.35
CA THR A 60 7.34 0.30 -9.25
C THR A 60 6.18 -0.12 -8.34
N ILE A 61 5.66 -1.33 -8.59
CA ILE A 61 4.96 -2.06 -7.54
C ILE A 61 6.04 -2.70 -6.66
N SER A 62 5.99 -2.45 -5.36
CA SER A 62 6.97 -3.00 -4.42
C SER A 62 6.95 -4.53 -4.40
N ALA A 63 8.05 -5.14 -3.98
CA ALA A 63 8.09 -6.57 -3.78
C ALA A 63 6.95 -7.02 -2.84
N PRO A 64 6.35 -8.19 -3.06
CA PRO A 64 5.22 -8.64 -2.22
C PRO A 64 5.48 -8.60 -0.72
N TYR A 65 6.67 -9.00 -0.26
CA TYR A 65 7.00 -9.03 1.18
C TYR A 65 7.02 -7.65 1.85
N MET A 66 7.18 -6.58 1.06
CA MET A 66 7.23 -5.21 1.58
C MET A 66 5.89 -4.76 2.15
N TYR A 67 4.78 -5.25 1.62
CA TYR A 67 3.45 -4.82 2.06
C TYR A 67 3.12 -5.23 3.50
N PRO A 68 3.36 -6.48 3.92
CA PRO A 68 3.26 -6.81 5.34
C PRO A 68 4.21 -5.99 6.21
N ILE A 69 5.43 -5.70 5.75
CA ILE A 69 6.37 -4.85 6.50
C ILE A 69 5.78 -3.46 6.72
N PHE A 70 5.10 -2.89 5.72
CA PHE A 70 4.47 -1.57 5.87
C PHE A 70 3.24 -1.62 6.78
N TYR A 71 2.38 -2.62 6.64
CA TYR A 71 1.03 -2.60 7.23
C TYR A 71 0.89 -3.37 8.56
N GLU A 72 1.67 -4.44 8.80
CA GLU A 72 1.58 -5.17 10.07
C GLU A 72 1.83 -4.27 11.30
N PRO A 73 2.89 -3.41 11.31
CA PRO A 73 3.12 -2.55 12.48
C PRO A 73 2.03 -1.52 12.74
N LEU A 74 1.20 -1.20 11.76
CA LEU A 74 0.08 -0.28 11.93
C LEU A 74 -1.09 -0.90 12.69
N THR A 75 -1.13 -2.22 12.79
CA THR A 75 -2.18 -2.97 13.51
C THR A 75 -3.59 -2.51 13.16
N LEU A 76 -3.87 -2.40 11.86
CA LEU A 76 -5.15 -1.93 11.35
C LEU A 76 -6.28 -2.87 11.75
N VAL A 77 -7.38 -2.29 12.19
CA VAL A 77 -8.60 -3.00 12.55
C VAL A 77 -9.81 -2.41 11.81
N GLU A 78 -10.91 -3.14 11.82
CA GLU A 78 -12.14 -2.69 11.20
C GLU A 78 -12.56 -1.31 11.73
N GLY A 79 -12.94 -0.43 10.81
CA GLY A 79 -13.36 0.93 11.12
C GLY A 79 -12.25 1.97 11.15
N ASN A 80 -10.98 1.56 11.07
CA ASN A 80 -9.86 2.51 11.05
C ASN A 80 -9.89 3.40 9.82
N ARG A 81 -9.33 4.59 9.97
CA ARG A 81 -9.14 5.59 8.93
C ARG A 81 -7.67 5.66 8.58
N VAL A 82 -7.34 5.35 7.33
CA VAL A 82 -5.96 5.20 6.86
C VAL A 82 -5.66 6.17 5.74
N LEU A 83 -4.51 6.82 5.83
CA LEU A 83 -3.92 7.59 4.74
C LEU A 83 -2.68 6.85 4.22
N GLU A 84 -2.68 6.56 2.92
CA GLU A 84 -1.49 6.08 2.21
C GLU A 84 -0.90 7.20 1.37
N VAL A 85 0.39 7.43 1.49
CA VAL A 85 1.13 8.40 0.69
C VAL A 85 2.03 7.63 -0.28
N GLY A 86 1.72 7.74 -1.56
CA GLY A 86 2.33 6.98 -2.63
C GLY A 86 1.48 5.78 -3.02
N ALA A 87 0.42 6.00 -3.81
CA ALA A 87 -0.52 4.94 -4.18
C ALA A 87 0.11 3.87 -5.08
N GLY A 88 1.05 4.24 -5.93
CA GLY A 88 1.67 3.33 -6.88
C GLY A 88 0.62 2.65 -7.76
N SER A 89 0.61 1.32 -7.75
CA SER A 89 -0.36 0.53 -8.51
C SER A 89 -1.78 0.51 -7.92
N GLY A 90 -1.93 0.93 -6.66
CA GLY A 90 -3.16 0.76 -5.89
C GLY A 90 -3.21 -0.52 -5.04
N TYR A 91 -2.22 -1.39 -5.17
CA TYR A 91 -2.21 -2.68 -4.45
C TYR A 91 -2.17 -2.48 -2.92
N GLY A 92 -1.36 -1.54 -2.43
CA GLY A 92 -1.29 -1.23 -0.99
C GLY A 92 -2.61 -0.67 -0.46
N ALA A 93 -3.26 0.19 -1.23
CA ALA A 93 -4.57 0.73 -0.86
C ALA A 93 -5.64 -0.37 -0.78
N ALA A 94 -5.61 -1.34 -1.69
CA ALA A 94 -6.51 -2.50 -1.65
C ALA A 94 -6.29 -3.34 -0.38
N ILE A 95 -5.03 -3.56 0.00
CA ILE A 95 -4.69 -4.26 1.25
C ILE A 95 -5.26 -3.51 2.47
N ALA A 96 -4.99 -2.21 2.55
CA ALA A 96 -5.52 -1.38 3.63
C ALA A 96 -7.05 -1.44 3.69
N ARG A 97 -7.70 -1.38 2.52
CA ARG A 97 -9.16 -1.46 2.42
C ARG A 97 -9.72 -2.76 2.98
N GLU A 98 -9.09 -3.88 2.68
CA GLU A 98 -9.49 -5.17 3.26
C GLU A 98 -9.29 -5.21 4.77
N LEU A 99 -8.18 -4.62 5.27
CA LEU A 99 -7.88 -4.61 6.70
C LEU A 99 -8.84 -3.75 7.53
N VAL A 100 -9.29 -2.62 7.00
CA VAL A 100 -10.18 -1.71 7.74
C VAL A 100 -11.67 -2.01 7.53
N GLY A 101 -12.00 -2.88 6.60
CA GLY A 101 -13.37 -3.29 6.33
C GLY A 101 -14.26 -2.18 5.75
N SER A 102 -15.54 -2.48 5.56
CA SER A 102 -16.50 -1.56 4.94
C SER A 102 -16.84 -0.33 5.79
N SER A 103 -16.59 -0.40 7.10
CA SER A 103 -16.80 0.71 8.02
C SER A 103 -15.59 1.63 8.14
N GLY A 104 -14.44 1.22 7.60
CA GLY A 104 -13.23 2.02 7.58
C GLY A 104 -13.15 2.95 6.37
N LEU A 105 -12.06 3.72 6.31
CA LEU A 105 -11.77 4.62 5.21
C LEU A 105 -10.31 4.48 4.80
N VAL A 106 -10.07 4.41 3.49
CA VAL A 106 -8.73 4.49 2.92
C VAL A 106 -8.66 5.68 1.97
N VAL A 107 -7.73 6.59 2.24
CA VAL A 107 -7.33 7.66 1.33
C VAL A 107 -5.92 7.31 0.84
N SER A 108 -5.70 7.39 -0.47
CA SER A 108 -4.39 7.14 -1.07
C SER A 108 -4.04 8.26 -2.03
N ILE A 109 -2.83 8.80 -1.92
CA ILE A 109 -2.38 9.96 -2.69
C ILE A 109 -1.26 9.54 -3.64
N GLU A 110 -1.35 9.98 -4.89
CA GLU A 110 -0.33 9.77 -5.91
C GLU A 110 -0.01 11.07 -6.63
N ILE A 111 1.28 11.44 -6.68
CA ILE A 111 1.73 12.67 -7.33
C ILE A 111 1.90 12.52 -8.84
N ASN A 112 2.23 11.33 -9.31
CA ASN A 112 2.47 11.06 -10.72
C ASN A 112 1.15 10.76 -11.44
N GLN A 113 0.83 11.56 -12.48
CA GLN A 113 -0.46 11.43 -13.18
C GLN A 113 -0.64 10.06 -13.85
N THR A 114 0.38 9.55 -14.52
CA THR A 114 0.31 8.24 -15.20
C THR A 114 0.10 7.12 -14.19
N THR A 115 0.81 7.16 -13.08
CA THR A 115 0.68 6.20 -11.99
C THR A 115 -0.69 6.31 -11.31
N PHE A 116 -1.16 7.53 -11.08
CA PHE A 116 -2.51 7.78 -10.55
C PHE A 116 -3.59 7.16 -11.43
N ASP A 117 -3.51 7.37 -12.75
CA ASP A 117 -4.48 6.81 -13.69
C ASP A 117 -4.45 5.28 -13.68
N PHE A 118 -3.25 4.69 -13.60
CA PHE A 118 -3.07 3.25 -13.49
C PHE A 118 -3.69 2.68 -12.21
N ALA A 119 -3.43 3.31 -11.06
CA ALA A 119 -4.02 2.93 -9.78
C ALA A 119 -5.55 3.01 -9.80
N ARG A 120 -6.07 4.10 -10.35
CA ARG A 120 -7.52 4.32 -10.46
C ARG A 120 -8.20 3.22 -11.26
N GLU A 121 -7.62 2.86 -12.41
CA GLU A 121 -8.13 1.79 -13.26
C GLU A 121 -8.08 0.44 -12.54
N ASN A 122 -6.97 0.12 -11.88
CA ASN A 122 -6.80 -1.13 -11.14
C ASN A 122 -7.81 -1.26 -9.99
N LEU A 123 -7.96 -0.21 -9.18
CA LEU A 123 -8.89 -0.21 -8.05
C LEU A 123 -10.34 -0.34 -8.54
N GLY A 124 -10.72 0.37 -9.59
CA GLY A 124 -12.05 0.28 -10.17
C GLY A 124 -12.36 -1.11 -10.73
N ARG A 125 -11.42 -1.71 -11.46
CA ARG A 125 -11.60 -3.02 -12.07
C ARG A 125 -11.68 -4.15 -11.03
N THR A 126 -11.03 -4.00 -9.90
CA THR A 126 -10.94 -5.03 -8.86
C THR A 126 -11.96 -4.86 -7.72
N GLY A 127 -12.82 -3.86 -7.79
CA GLY A 127 -13.88 -3.66 -6.80
C GLY A 127 -13.50 -2.85 -5.57
N TYR A 128 -12.37 -2.10 -5.64
CA TYR A 128 -11.90 -1.21 -4.58
C TYR A 128 -12.08 0.27 -4.93
N ASP A 129 -13.11 0.58 -5.70
CA ASP A 129 -13.43 1.94 -6.17
C ASP A 129 -13.93 2.87 -5.05
N ASP A 130 -14.19 2.34 -3.87
CA ASP A 130 -14.50 3.14 -2.67
C ASP A 130 -13.24 3.66 -1.94
N VAL A 131 -12.05 3.27 -2.36
CA VAL A 131 -10.81 3.96 -1.95
C VAL A 131 -10.85 5.38 -2.47
N VAL A 132 -10.61 6.36 -1.60
CA VAL A 132 -10.50 7.77 -1.99
C VAL A 132 -9.09 7.99 -2.57
N LEU A 133 -8.99 7.91 -3.88
CA LEU A 133 -7.72 8.10 -4.58
C LEU A 133 -7.57 9.56 -4.99
N VAL A 134 -6.47 10.18 -4.59
CA VAL A 134 -6.21 11.61 -4.77
C VAL A 134 -4.95 11.81 -5.61
N HIS A 135 -5.06 12.64 -6.65
CA HIS A 135 -3.90 13.10 -7.41
C HIS A 135 -3.37 14.39 -6.76
N GLY A 136 -2.17 14.30 -6.20
CA GLY A 136 -1.60 15.46 -5.51
C GLY A 136 -0.30 15.16 -4.78
N ASP A 137 0.18 16.17 -4.06
CA ASP A 137 1.38 16.10 -3.24
C ASP A 137 1.05 15.45 -1.89
N GLY A 138 1.53 14.22 -1.67
CA GLY A 138 1.28 13.47 -0.46
C GLY A 138 1.90 14.08 0.81
N SER A 139 2.91 14.93 0.68
CA SER A 139 3.52 15.60 1.83
C SER A 139 2.56 16.55 2.55
N LEU A 140 1.51 16.97 1.87
CA LEU A 140 0.44 17.84 2.41
C LEU A 140 -0.65 17.03 3.11
N GLY A 141 -0.64 15.71 2.97
CA GLY A 141 -1.73 14.87 3.45
C GLY A 141 -3.04 15.12 2.71
N TYR A 142 -4.13 14.80 3.36
CA TYR A 142 -5.48 15.05 2.86
C TYR A 142 -6.38 15.48 4.02
N PRO A 143 -6.36 16.79 4.35
CA PRO A 143 -7.07 17.31 5.53
C PRO A 143 -8.58 17.10 5.51
N ALA A 144 -9.17 17.03 4.30
CA ALA A 144 -10.63 16.89 4.13
C ALA A 144 -11.20 15.64 4.82
N GLU A 145 -10.38 14.59 4.98
CA GLU A 145 -10.78 13.32 5.60
C GLU A 145 -10.05 13.03 6.92
N ALA A 146 -9.21 13.97 7.41
CA ALA A 146 -8.51 13.80 8.67
C ALA A 146 -9.53 13.81 9.84
N LEU A 147 -9.19 13.24 11.02
CA LEU A 147 -7.92 12.64 11.41
C LEU A 147 -7.84 11.16 10.99
N TYR A 148 -6.60 10.65 10.86
CA TYR A 148 -6.34 9.26 10.49
C TYR A 148 -5.81 8.45 11.68
N ASP A 149 -6.23 7.21 11.81
CA ASP A 149 -5.74 6.28 12.82
C ASP A 149 -4.35 5.76 12.46
N ALA A 150 -4.06 5.68 11.16
CA ALA A 150 -2.77 5.26 10.65
C ALA A 150 -2.41 5.99 9.36
N ILE A 151 -1.13 6.26 9.19
CA ILE A 151 -0.56 6.84 7.96
C ILE A 151 0.58 5.94 7.51
N CYS A 152 0.52 5.49 6.25
CA CYS A 152 1.55 4.68 5.62
C CYS A 152 2.21 5.48 4.49
N ILE A 153 3.49 5.77 4.62
CA ILE A 153 4.27 6.44 3.58
C ILE A 153 5.10 5.37 2.87
N THR A 154 4.83 5.13 1.60
CA THR A 154 5.49 4.06 0.82
C THR A 154 6.73 4.53 0.08
N ALA A 155 6.91 5.84 -0.05
CA ALA A 155 8.09 6.45 -0.67
C ALA A 155 9.10 6.88 0.39
N ALA A 156 10.40 6.72 0.09
CA ALA A 156 11.45 7.18 1.00
C ALA A 156 11.35 8.69 1.25
N CYS A 157 11.46 9.08 2.51
CA CYS A 157 11.45 10.48 2.91
C CYS A 157 12.55 10.74 3.95
N PRO A 158 13.23 11.92 3.89
CA PRO A 158 14.28 12.26 4.86
C PRO A 158 13.73 12.47 6.27
N ALA A 159 12.49 12.94 6.36
CA ALA A 159 11.77 13.15 7.62
C ALA A 159 10.28 13.09 7.35
N ILE A 160 9.48 12.82 8.38
CA ILE A 160 8.02 12.78 8.26
C ILE A 160 7.53 14.24 8.15
N PRO A 161 6.80 14.59 7.07
CA PRO A 161 6.25 15.93 6.91
C PRO A 161 5.30 16.32 8.05
N LEU A 162 5.42 17.54 8.55
CA LEU A 162 4.58 18.04 9.65
C LEU A 162 3.07 17.94 9.37
N PRO A 163 2.57 18.25 8.16
CA PRO A 163 1.14 18.11 7.87
C PRO A 163 0.59 16.70 8.12
N LEU A 164 1.40 15.66 7.93
CA LEU A 164 0.97 14.28 8.20
C LEU A 164 0.85 14.02 9.70
N ILE A 165 1.79 14.54 10.49
CA ILE A 165 1.73 14.44 11.96
C ILE A 165 0.48 15.15 12.49
N GLU A 166 0.16 16.31 11.95
CA GLU A 166 -1.02 17.10 12.35
C GLU A 166 -2.34 16.42 12.00
N GLN A 167 -2.34 15.55 11.00
CA GLN A 167 -3.55 14.81 10.55
C GLN A 167 -3.68 13.44 11.21
N LEU A 168 -2.76 13.09 12.12
CA LEU A 168 -2.77 11.82 12.82
C LEU A 168 -3.64 11.91 14.08
N ASN A 169 -4.46 10.87 14.29
CA ASN A 169 -5.26 10.73 15.49
C ASN A 169 -4.35 10.45 16.70
N ALA A 170 -4.88 10.67 17.91
CA ALA A 170 -4.19 10.35 19.15
C ALA A 170 -5.05 9.35 19.97
N PRO A 171 -4.65 8.06 20.07
CA PRO A 171 -3.44 7.46 19.50
C PRO A 171 -3.52 7.24 17.98
N GLY A 172 -2.36 7.27 17.33
CA GLY A 172 -2.21 6.98 15.91
C GLY A 172 -0.81 6.48 15.60
N LYS A 173 -0.63 5.87 14.44
CA LYS A 173 0.66 5.29 14.02
C LYS A 173 1.04 5.76 12.62
N ILE A 174 2.33 6.04 12.43
CA ILE A 174 2.91 6.32 11.12
C ILE A 174 3.97 5.27 10.81
N MET A 175 3.89 4.68 9.62
CA MET A 175 4.95 3.85 9.06
C MET A 175 5.56 4.60 7.86
N ALA A 176 6.88 4.76 7.89
CA ALA A 176 7.61 5.42 6.82
C ALA A 176 9.05 4.89 6.73
N PRO A 177 9.60 4.71 5.52
CA PRO A 177 11.02 4.46 5.34
C PRO A 177 11.78 5.80 5.49
N VAL A 178 12.23 6.10 6.71
CA VAL A 178 12.98 7.33 7.02
C VAL A 178 14.48 7.09 6.86
N GLY A 179 15.16 7.95 6.08
CA GLY A 179 16.60 7.87 5.88
C GLY A 179 17.06 8.57 4.61
N GLY A 180 18.34 8.97 4.59
CA GLY A 180 18.96 9.56 3.41
C GLY A 180 19.32 8.47 2.37
N PRO A 181 19.78 8.87 1.16
CA PRO A 181 20.09 7.97 0.07
C PRO A 181 21.21 6.94 0.36
N HIS A 182 21.81 6.99 1.53
CA HIS A 182 22.88 6.07 1.95
C HIS A 182 22.53 5.20 3.17
N SER A 183 21.30 5.23 3.65
CA SER A 183 20.87 4.35 4.75
C SER A 183 20.28 3.03 4.24
N VAL A 184 21.02 2.36 3.35
CA VAL A 184 20.83 0.94 3.11
C VAL A 184 21.86 0.23 3.98
N SER A 185 21.57 0.13 5.25
CA SER A 185 22.28 -0.79 6.13
C SER A 185 21.32 -1.92 6.46
N GLY A 186 21.74 -3.11 6.08
CA GLY A 186 21.13 -4.39 6.06
C GLY A 186 20.30 -4.87 7.24
#